data_c430cd65d77ed0f764ff07ac932f8d3e
#
_entry.id   c430cd65d77ed0f764ff07ac932f8d3e
#
_cell.length_a   1.000
_cell.length_b   1.000
_cell.length_c   1.000
_cell.angle_alpha   90.00
_cell.angle_beta   90.00
_cell.angle_gamma   90.00
#
_symmetry.space_group_name_H-M   'P 1'
#
loop_
_entity.id
_entity.type
_entity.pdbx_description
1 polymer ?
#
loop_
_entity_poly.entity_id
_entity_poly.type
_entity_poly.pdbx_seq_one_letter_code
_entity_poly.pdbx_strand_id
1 'polypeptide(L)'
;MGMFDSLLTAIAPERAVKRAAAQSAIRAINSGYSNYGASLHKKSMRGWTWHGGSPKEDIEDNLRVLRERSRDAFMGVPLATGAIKTMRTNVVCGGLTPTPQIDNAFLGISDEEAQKINAQIAREFGLWANKPTCDADRLDNFYMLQQLVFTGFLLNGDAVAVLQNKKSPGVPYDLR
;
A
#
# COMPACT_ATOMS: atom_id res chain seq x y z
N MET A 1 38.18 19.87 26.09
CA MET A 1 37.52 20.47 27.25
C MET A 1 38.00 21.90 27.31
N GLY A 2 37.11 22.87 27.14
CA GLY A 2 37.53 24.26 27.12
C GLY A 2 37.82 24.77 28.55
N MET A 3 38.71 25.76 28.67
CA MET A 3 39.10 26.36 29.96
C MET A 3 37.89 26.81 30.81
N PHE A 4 36.79 27.16 30.17
CA PHE A 4 35.50 27.50 30.79
C PHE A 4 34.77 26.29 31.41
N ASP A 5 34.92 25.11 30.83
CA ASP A 5 34.24 23.90 31.32
C ASP A 5 34.95 23.36 32.60
N SER A 6 36.28 23.54 32.72
CA SER A 6 37.02 23.16 33.92
C SER A 6 36.72 24.11 35.11
N LEU A 7 36.57 25.40 34.85
CA LEU A 7 36.13 26.38 35.85
C LEU A 7 34.70 26.14 36.34
N LEU A 8 33.79 25.84 35.43
CA LEU A 8 32.38 25.51 35.76
C LEU A 8 32.27 24.23 36.60
N THR A 9 33.11 23.24 36.34
CA THR A 9 33.14 21.98 37.11
C THR A 9 33.60 22.19 38.54
N ALA A 10 34.51 23.17 38.78
CA ALA A 10 35.01 23.48 40.10
C ALA A 10 34.06 24.35 40.94
N ILE A 11 33.34 25.29 40.32
CA ILE A 11 32.50 26.29 41.00
C ILE A 11 31.04 25.84 41.14
N ALA A 12 30.49 25.13 40.11
CA ALA A 12 29.10 24.74 40.08
C ALA A 12 28.92 23.38 39.35
N PRO A 13 29.23 22.25 40.00
CA PRO A 13 29.24 20.93 39.38
C PRO A 13 27.90 20.53 38.79
N GLU A 14 26.78 20.92 39.41
CA GLU A 14 25.44 20.62 38.84
C GLU A 14 25.17 21.32 37.51
N ARG A 15 25.67 22.56 37.35
CA ARG A 15 25.51 23.29 36.07
C ARG A 15 26.43 22.72 35.01
N ALA A 16 27.62 22.23 35.38
CA ALA A 16 28.55 21.57 34.47
C ALA A 16 27.96 20.26 33.94
N VAL A 17 27.31 19.45 34.77
CA VAL A 17 26.62 18.20 34.38
C VAL A 17 25.46 18.50 33.45
N LYS A 18 24.61 19.48 33.77
CA LYS A 18 23.48 19.89 32.91
C LYS A 18 23.96 20.38 31.53
N ARG A 19 25.07 21.15 31.50
CA ARG A 19 25.68 21.63 30.27
C ARG A 19 26.30 20.50 29.43
N ALA A 20 26.99 19.56 30.05
CA ALA A 20 27.56 18.39 29.40
C ALA A 20 26.46 17.48 28.81
N ALA A 21 25.38 17.27 29.56
CA ALA A 21 24.24 16.54 29.10
C ALA A 21 23.56 17.23 27.91
N ALA A 22 23.39 18.56 27.95
CA ALA A 22 22.85 19.33 26.82
C ALA A 22 23.77 19.29 25.60
N GLN A 23 25.08 19.36 25.76
CA GLN A 23 26.04 19.23 24.66
C GLN A 23 26.06 17.82 24.07
N SER A 24 25.97 16.77 24.89
CA SER A 24 25.86 15.39 24.39
C SER A 24 24.56 15.16 23.62
N ALA A 25 23.46 15.72 24.09
CA ALA A 25 22.19 15.70 23.38
C ALA A 25 22.24 16.42 22.02
N ILE A 26 22.90 17.61 21.98
CA ILE A 26 23.12 18.36 20.74
C ILE A 26 24.01 17.58 19.76
N ARG A 27 25.07 16.92 20.28
CA ARG A 27 25.94 16.06 19.43
C ARG A 27 25.20 14.84 18.91
N ALA A 28 24.36 14.20 19.71
CA ALA A 28 23.51 13.09 19.27
C ALA A 28 22.50 13.51 18.20
N ILE A 29 21.95 14.71 18.31
CA ILE A 29 21.04 15.30 17.30
C ILE A 29 21.79 15.64 15.99
N ASN A 30 23.05 16.03 16.08
CA ASN A 30 23.89 16.40 14.93
C ASN A 30 24.71 15.25 14.32
N SER A 31 24.74 14.09 14.97
CA SER A 31 25.37 12.89 14.42
C SER A 31 24.48 12.30 13.32
N GLY A 32 24.70 12.65 12.10
CA GLY A 32 24.20 12.23 10.77
C GLY A 32 23.02 11.26 10.57
N TYR A 33 22.45 10.72 11.65
CA TYR A 33 21.32 9.77 11.65
C TYR A 33 20.11 10.30 12.44
N SER A 34 20.00 11.60 12.67
CA SER A 34 18.80 12.14 13.30
C SER A 34 17.65 12.16 12.28
N ASN A 35 16.74 11.22 12.40
CA ASN A 35 15.47 11.30 11.70
C ASN A 35 14.77 12.61 12.09
N TYR A 36 14.61 13.51 11.11
CA TYR A 36 14.03 14.84 11.34
C TYR A 36 12.62 14.75 11.94
N GLY A 37 11.85 13.71 11.57
CA GLY A 37 10.53 13.42 12.09
C GLY A 37 10.52 12.94 13.55
N ALA A 38 11.63 12.42 14.08
CA ALA A 38 11.72 11.90 15.45
C ALA A 38 12.19 12.94 16.48
N SER A 39 12.39 14.19 16.11
CA SER A 39 12.86 15.22 17.01
C SER A 39 11.75 15.77 17.90
N LEU A 40 11.94 15.69 19.23
CA LEU A 40 11.05 16.27 20.24
C LEU A 40 11.20 17.77 20.42
N HIS A 41 12.33 18.34 19.99
CA HIS A 41 12.75 19.70 20.34
C HIS A 41 12.68 20.69 19.17
N LYS A 42 12.50 20.20 17.95
CA LYS A 42 12.39 21.09 16.78
C LYS A 42 11.09 21.89 16.81
N LYS A 43 11.20 23.18 16.50
CA LYS A 43 10.08 24.10 16.50
C LYS A 43 8.92 23.65 15.57
N SER A 44 9.25 23.01 14.45
CA SER A 44 8.28 22.42 13.51
C SER A 44 7.58 21.17 14.03
N MET A 45 8.15 20.49 15.02
CA MET A 45 7.58 19.28 15.63
C MET A 45 7.00 19.53 17.03
N ARG A 46 7.09 20.78 17.51
CA ARG A 46 6.53 21.17 18.80
C ARG A 46 4.99 21.12 18.73
N GLY A 47 4.37 20.31 19.57
CA GLY A 47 2.94 20.09 19.58
C GLY A 47 2.46 18.89 18.76
N TRP A 48 3.35 18.21 18.07
CA TRP A 48 3.02 16.92 17.47
C TRP A 48 3.05 15.84 18.57
N THR A 49 1.88 15.44 19.02
CA THR A 49 1.72 14.31 19.91
C THR A 49 1.62 13.04 19.07
N TRP A 50 2.45 12.06 19.39
CA TRP A 50 2.39 10.74 18.76
C TRP A 50 1.73 9.75 19.70
N HIS A 51 0.91 8.89 19.14
CA HIS A 51 0.32 7.76 19.82
C HIS A 51 0.72 6.53 19.01
N GLY A 52 1.41 5.60 19.62
CA GLY A 52 1.69 4.29 19.05
C GLY A 52 1.01 3.26 19.93
N GLY A 53 0.07 2.53 19.34
CA GLY A 53 -0.67 1.48 20.00
C GLY A 53 -0.48 0.12 19.34
N SER A 54 -1.25 -0.86 19.73
CA SER A 54 -1.35 -2.13 19.03
C SER A 54 -2.03 -1.91 17.67
N PRO A 55 -1.83 -2.80 16.68
CA PRO A 55 -2.55 -2.73 15.40
C PRO A 55 -4.07 -2.67 15.56
N LYS A 56 -4.60 -3.24 16.64
CA LYS A 56 -6.02 -3.16 16.96
C LYS A 56 -6.44 -1.74 17.33
N GLU A 57 -5.71 -1.09 18.23
CA GLU A 57 -6.01 0.28 18.66
C GLU A 57 -5.79 1.30 17.57
N ASP A 58 -4.70 1.15 16.79
CA ASP A 58 -4.34 2.14 15.77
C ASP A 58 -5.16 1.99 14.48
N ILE A 59 -5.56 0.76 14.14
CA ILE A 59 -6.22 0.45 12.87
C ILE A 59 -7.69 0.10 13.07
N GLU A 60 -8.00 -0.96 13.83
CA GLU A 60 -9.37 -1.51 13.88
C GLU A 60 -10.38 -0.51 14.42
N ASP A 61 -10.07 0.17 15.52
CA ASP A 61 -10.96 1.14 16.16
C ASP A 61 -11.21 2.38 15.28
N ASN A 62 -10.24 2.72 14.43
CA ASN A 62 -10.30 3.88 13.54
C ASN A 62 -10.72 3.56 12.10
N LEU A 63 -10.72 2.29 11.72
CA LEU A 63 -10.86 1.84 10.34
C LEU A 63 -12.14 2.35 9.66
N ARG A 64 -13.26 2.31 10.38
CA ARG A 64 -14.54 2.82 9.87
C ARG A 64 -14.46 4.30 9.48
N VAL A 65 -13.95 5.12 10.40
CA VAL A 65 -13.86 6.57 10.20
C VAL A 65 -12.86 6.90 9.09
N LEU A 66 -11.73 6.18 9.03
CA LEU A 66 -10.73 6.35 7.99
C LEU A 66 -11.30 6.03 6.61
N ARG A 67 -12.03 4.93 6.47
CA ARG A 67 -12.70 4.54 5.22
C ARG A 67 -13.75 5.54 4.77
N GLU A 68 -14.60 6.01 5.70
CA GLU A 68 -15.61 7.02 5.41
C GLU A 68 -14.99 8.33 4.93
N ARG A 69 -13.93 8.82 5.60
CA ARG A 69 -13.19 10.02 5.22
C ARG A 69 -12.45 9.87 3.89
N SER A 70 -11.86 8.72 3.64
CA SER A 70 -11.19 8.43 2.37
C SER A 70 -12.16 8.48 1.19
N ARG A 71 -13.36 7.91 1.33
CA ARG A 71 -14.42 7.96 0.32
C ARG A 71 -14.95 9.37 0.11
N ASP A 72 -15.17 10.11 1.19
CA ASP A 72 -15.60 11.52 1.13
C ASP A 72 -14.55 12.38 0.41
N ALA A 73 -13.27 12.21 0.73
CA ALA A 73 -12.19 12.90 0.04
C ALA A 73 -12.12 12.53 -1.45
N PHE A 74 -12.34 11.27 -1.80
CA PHE A 74 -12.37 10.84 -3.21
C PHE A 74 -13.54 11.46 -3.99
N MET A 75 -14.70 11.61 -3.36
CA MET A 75 -15.88 12.20 -4.01
C MET A 75 -15.83 13.73 -4.06
N GLY A 76 -15.32 14.38 -2.99
CA GLY A 76 -15.41 15.82 -2.82
C GLY A 76 -14.15 16.62 -3.16
N VAL A 77 -12.96 15.99 -3.17
CA VAL A 77 -11.69 16.68 -3.38
C VAL A 77 -11.06 16.30 -4.73
N PRO A 78 -11.05 17.20 -5.72
CA PRO A 78 -10.53 16.91 -7.07
C PRO A 78 -9.10 16.39 -7.09
N LEU A 79 -8.24 16.88 -6.19
CA LEU A 79 -6.86 16.46 -6.07
C LEU A 79 -6.75 14.98 -5.63
N ALA A 80 -7.55 14.57 -4.63
CA ALA A 80 -7.59 13.19 -4.16
C ALA A 80 -8.15 12.27 -5.25
N THR A 81 -9.24 12.67 -5.91
CA THR A 81 -9.80 11.94 -7.05
C THR A 81 -8.78 11.78 -8.18
N GLY A 82 -8.06 12.85 -8.51
CA GLY A 82 -7.03 12.84 -9.54
C GLY A 82 -5.88 11.88 -9.19
N ALA A 83 -5.38 11.92 -7.97
CA ALA A 83 -4.33 11.03 -7.51
C ALA A 83 -4.73 9.55 -7.60
N ILE A 84 -5.90 9.19 -7.09
CA ILE A 84 -6.41 7.81 -7.14
C ILE A 84 -6.62 7.34 -8.58
N LYS A 85 -7.22 8.17 -9.44
CA LYS A 85 -7.41 7.84 -10.87
C LYS A 85 -6.08 7.66 -11.59
N THR A 86 -5.09 8.50 -11.32
CA THR A 86 -3.75 8.39 -11.90
C THR A 86 -3.07 7.10 -11.46
N MET A 87 -3.11 6.75 -10.17
CA MET A 87 -2.59 5.49 -9.66
C MET A 87 -3.26 4.29 -10.33
N ARG A 88 -4.58 4.29 -10.42
CA ARG A 88 -5.34 3.24 -11.10
C ARG A 88 -4.91 3.08 -12.56
N THR A 89 -4.80 4.18 -13.28
CA THR A 89 -4.42 4.16 -14.69
C THR A 89 -2.98 3.68 -14.88
N ASN A 90 -2.05 4.07 -14.03
CA ASN A 90 -0.65 3.69 -14.16
C ASN A 90 -0.38 2.23 -13.72
N VAL A 91 -1.12 1.71 -12.74
CA VAL A 91 -0.89 0.36 -12.20
C VAL A 91 -1.67 -0.69 -12.98
N VAL A 92 -2.97 -0.46 -13.18
CA VAL A 92 -3.84 -1.45 -13.84
C VAL A 92 -3.88 -1.23 -15.34
N CYS A 93 -3.80 0.04 -15.80
CA CYS A 93 -3.87 0.40 -17.21
C CYS A 93 -5.12 -0.19 -17.90
N GLY A 94 -4.93 -0.93 -18.98
CA GLY A 94 -5.99 -1.68 -19.70
C GLY A 94 -6.37 -3.02 -19.06
N GLY A 95 -5.76 -3.37 -17.94
CA GLY A 95 -5.96 -4.63 -17.24
C GLY A 95 -4.76 -5.58 -17.37
N LEU A 96 -4.56 -6.39 -16.34
CA LEU A 96 -3.50 -7.40 -16.28
C LEU A 96 -3.97 -8.67 -16.98
N THR A 97 -3.16 -9.17 -17.89
CA THR A 97 -3.40 -10.43 -18.61
C THR A 97 -2.42 -11.50 -18.15
N PRO A 98 -2.84 -12.75 -17.95
CA PRO A 98 -1.92 -13.84 -17.64
C PRO A 98 -1.07 -14.19 -18.88
N THR A 99 0.18 -14.50 -18.63
CA THR A 99 1.07 -15.12 -19.63
C THR A 99 1.29 -16.55 -19.20
N PRO A 100 0.57 -17.54 -19.78
CA PRO A 100 0.74 -18.94 -19.40
C PRO A 100 2.14 -19.42 -19.73
N GLN A 101 2.77 -20.13 -18.77
CA GLN A 101 4.07 -20.79 -18.94
C GLN A 101 3.97 -22.17 -18.30
N ILE A 102 3.76 -23.19 -19.12
CA ILE A 102 3.68 -24.57 -18.67
C ILE A 102 5.10 -25.14 -18.59
N ASP A 103 5.43 -25.81 -17.49
CA ASP A 103 6.65 -26.58 -17.34
C ASP A 103 6.54 -27.88 -18.13
N ASN A 104 7.06 -27.86 -19.35
CA ASN A 104 7.08 -28.99 -20.27
C ASN A 104 7.95 -30.13 -19.78
N ALA A 105 9.05 -29.87 -19.08
CA ALA A 105 9.93 -30.88 -18.53
C ALA A 105 9.24 -31.72 -17.43
N PHE A 106 8.49 -31.05 -16.56
CA PHE A 106 7.71 -31.69 -15.49
C PHE A 106 6.56 -32.55 -16.05
N LEU A 107 5.90 -32.07 -17.10
CA LEU A 107 4.77 -32.77 -17.70
C LEU A 107 5.17 -33.84 -18.74
N GLY A 108 6.44 -33.88 -19.11
CA GLY A 108 6.93 -34.81 -20.12
C GLY A 108 6.37 -34.60 -21.53
N ILE A 109 6.01 -33.34 -21.87
CA ILE A 109 5.49 -32.94 -23.16
C ILE A 109 6.55 -32.18 -23.98
N SER A 110 6.36 -32.16 -25.31
CA SER A 110 7.26 -31.41 -26.19
C SER A 110 7.06 -29.89 -26.07
N ASP A 111 8.09 -29.10 -26.43
CA ASP A 111 8.02 -27.64 -26.46
C ASP A 111 6.89 -27.13 -27.36
N GLU A 112 6.66 -27.81 -28.49
CA GLU A 112 5.60 -27.46 -29.44
C GLU A 112 4.20 -27.68 -28.86
N GLU A 113 4.01 -28.76 -28.09
CA GLU A 113 2.75 -29.03 -27.40
C GLU A 113 2.51 -28.03 -26.27
N ALA A 114 3.53 -27.71 -25.47
CA ALA A 114 3.45 -26.69 -24.43
C ALA A 114 3.06 -25.31 -24.99
N GLN A 115 3.64 -24.91 -26.14
CA GLN A 115 3.29 -23.67 -26.79
C GLN A 115 1.82 -23.65 -27.29
N LYS A 116 1.33 -24.76 -27.86
CA LYS A 116 -0.07 -24.87 -28.28
C LYS A 116 -1.03 -24.73 -27.10
N ILE A 117 -0.73 -25.41 -25.99
CA ILE A 117 -1.54 -25.35 -24.76
C ILE A 117 -1.50 -23.92 -24.19
N ASN A 118 -0.34 -23.29 -24.10
CA ASN A 118 -0.20 -21.91 -23.62
C ASN A 118 -1.00 -20.92 -24.47
N ALA A 119 -0.95 -21.06 -25.79
CA ALA A 119 -1.72 -20.24 -26.72
C ALA A 119 -3.25 -20.46 -26.56
N GLN A 120 -3.67 -21.70 -26.35
CA GLN A 120 -5.07 -22.02 -26.09
C GLN A 120 -5.54 -21.40 -24.77
N ILE A 121 -4.79 -21.53 -23.69
CA ILE A 121 -5.14 -20.92 -22.38
C ILE A 121 -5.27 -19.41 -22.51
N ALA A 122 -4.30 -18.75 -23.15
CA ALA A 122 -4.34 -17.30 -23.36
C ALA A 122 -5.56 -16.87 -24.16
N ARG A 123 -5.92 -17.61 -25.20
CA ARG A 123 -7.11 -17.34 -26.03
C ARG A 123 -8.41 -17.54 -25.25
N GLU A 124 -8.58 -18.65 -24.55
CA GLU A 124 -9.79 -18.95 -23.78
C GLU A 124 -9.96 -17.94 -22.63
N PHE A 125 -8.87 -17.60 -21.95
CA PHE A 125 -8.90 -16.53 -20.95
C PHE A 125 -9.34 -15.19 -21.55
N GLY A 126 -8.78 -14.80 -22.69
CA GLY A 126 -9.17 -13.55 -23.37
C GLY A 126 -10.65 -13.54 -23.77
N LEU A 127 -11.19 -14.65 -24.24
CA LEU A 127 -12.62 -14.78 -24.57
C LEU A 127 -13.52 -14.61 -23.35
N TRP A 128 -13.11 -15.15 -22.19
CA TRP A 128 -13.83 -15.00 -20.93
C TRP A 128 -13.68 -13.58 -20.36
N ALA A 129 -12.44 -13.06 -20.28
CA ALA A 129 -12.11 -11.80 -19.64
C ALA A 129 -12.73 -10.57 -20.35
N ASN A 130 -12.90 -10.63 -21.67
CA ASN A 130 -13.48 -9.54 -22.44
C ASN A 130 -15.02 -9.47 -22.36
N LYS A 131 -15.67 -10.50 -21.83
CA LYS A 131 -17.14 -10.54 -21.75
C LYS A 131 -17.62 -10.14 -20.36
N PRO A 132 -18.74 -9.40 -20.24
CA PRO A 132 -19.34 -9.10 -18.94
C PRO A 132 -19.90 -10.34 -18.23
N THR A 133 -19.88 -11.50 -18.87
CA THR A 133 -20.31 -12.76 -18.26
C THR A 133 -19.37 -13.28 -17.16
N CYS A 134 -18.17 -12.71 -17.02
CA CYS A 134 -17.26 -12.99 -15.91
C CYS A 134 -17.72 -12.32 -14.61
N ASP A 135 -18.54 -11.29 -14.71
CA ASP A 135 -19.13 -10.56 -13.59
C ASP A 135 -20.48 -11.17 -13.20
N ALA A 136 -20.73 -11.34 -11.91
CA ALA A 136 -22.00 -11.87 -11.40
C ALA A 136 -23.17 -10.93 -11.68
N ASP A 137 -22.94 -9.63 -11.67
CA ASP A 137 -23.92 -8.59 -11.97
C ASP A 137 -23.99 -8.28 -13.50
N ARG A 138 -23.07 -8.84 -14.30
CA ARG A 138 -22.95 -8.70 -15.76
C ARG A 138 -22.83 -7.27 -16.26
N LEU A 139 -22.21 -6.41 -15.45
CA LEU A 139 -21.99 -4.99 -15.74
C LEU A 139 -20.64 -4.76 -16.37
N ASP A 140 -19.60 -5.39 -15.83
CA ASP A 140 -18.21 -5.12 -16.14
C ASP A 140 -17.49 -6.34 -16.72
N ASN A 141 -16.47 -6.11 -17.52
CA ASN A 141 -15.56 -7.17 -17.95
C ASN A 141 -14.46 -7.35 -16.88
N PHE A 142 -13.66 -8.41 -16.99
CA PHE A 142 -12.63 -8.73 -16.01
C PHE A 142 -11.62 -7.60 -15.79
N TYR A 143 -11.27 -6.85 -16.82
CA TYR A 143 -10.33 -5.74 -16.72
C TYR A 143 -10.90 -4.53 -15.97
N MET A 144 -12.20 -4.27 -16.13
CA MET A 144 -12.91 -3.25 -15.36
C MET A 144 -13.04 -3.66 -13.90
N LEU A 145 -13.30 -4.95 -13.63
CA LEU A 145 -13.30 -5.49 -12.26
C LEU A 145 -11.92 -5.32 -11.58
N GLN A 146 -10.82 -5.53 -12.28
CA GLN A 146 -9.48 -5.25 -11.74
C GLN A 146 -9.30 -3.78 -11.35
N GLN A 147 -9.78 -2.86 -12.19
CA GLN A 147 -9.73 -1.43 -11.87
C GLN A 147 -10.61 -1.09 -10.66
N LEU A 148 -11.77 -1.73 -10.53
CA LEU A 148 -12.67 -1.57 -9.40
C LEU A 148 -12.03 -2.08 -8.11
N VAL A 149 -11.46 -3.28 -8.13
CA VAL A 149 -10.73 -3.89 -7.01
C VAL A 149 -9.57 -3.01 -6.56
N PHE A 150 -8.75 -2.52 -7.48
CA PHE A 150 -7.63 -1.65 -7.15
C PHE A 150 -8.09 -0.30 -6.57
N THR A 151 -9.17 0.27 -7.10
CA THR A 151 -9.77 1.49 -6.53
C THR A 151 -10.30 1.23 -5.12
N GLY A 152 -10.99 0.11 -4.91
CA GLY A 152 -11.46 -0.33 -3.59
C GLY A 152 -10.32 -0.49 -2.59
N PHE A 153 -9.22 -1.09 -3.00
CA PHE A 153 -8.00 -1.23 -2.19
C PHE A 153 -7.43 0.13 -1.78
N LEU A 154 -7.29 1.08 -2.71
CA LEU A 154 -6.78 2.42 -2.40
C LEU A 154 -7.70 3.22 -1.46
N LEU A 155 -9.01 3.05 -1.56
CA LEU A 155 -9.99 3.80 -0.76
C LEU A 155 -10.26 3.19 0.60
N ASN A 156 -10.26 1.86 0.69
CA ASN A 156 -10.71 1.13 1.88
C ASN A 156 -9.59 0.34 2.58
N GLY A 157 -8.41 0.21 1.93
CA GLY A 157 -7.28 -0.58 2.42
C GLY A 157 -7.37 -2.06 2.08
N ASP A 158 -8.51 -2.54 1.61
CA ASP A 158 -8.74 -3.92 1.20
C ASP A 158 -9.78 -4.03 0.08
N ALA A 159 -9.80 -5.17 -0.58
CA ALA A 159 -10.83 -5.55 -1.54
C ALA A 159 -11.01 -7.07 -1.48
N VAL A 160 -12.24 -7.54 -1.59
CA VAL A 160 -12.59 -8.95 -1.53
C VAL A 160 -13.32 -9.32 -2.81
N ALA A 161 -12.86 -10.38 -3.47
CA ALA A 161 -13.54 -10.98 -4.62
C ALA A 161 -14.14 -12.32 -4.19
N VAL A 162 -15.42 -12.52 -4.49
CA VAL A 162 -16.13 -13.76 -4.20
C VAL A 162 -16.39 -14.51 -5.49
N LEU A 163 -15.83 -15.71 -5.60
CA LEU A 163 -16.10 -16.61 -6.71
C LEU A 163 -17.44 -17.31 -6.48
N GLN A 164 -18.43 -16.99 -7.30
CA GLN A 164 -19.72 -17.66 -7.26
C GLN A 164 -19.69 -18.86 -8.22
N ASN A 165 -19.86 -20.07 -7.71
CA ASN A 165 -20.02 -21.25 -8.52
C ASN A 165 -21.50 -21.39 -8.92
N LYS A 166 -21.93 -20.66 -9.95
CA LYS A 166 -23.23 -20.84 -10.59
C LYS A 166 -23.06 -21.73 -11.80
N LYS A 167 -23.87 -22.77 -11.89
CA LYS A 167 -24.00 -23.59 -13.12
C LYS A 167 -24.73 -22.79 -14.19
N SER A 168 -24.04 -21.87 -14.85
CA SER A 168 -24.55 -21.20 -16.03
C SER A 168 -23.96 -21.87 -17.28
N PRO A 169 -24.77 -22.26 -18.27
CA PRO A 169 -24.24 -22.89 -19.46
C PRO A 169 -23.23 -21.99 -20.18
N GLY A 170 -22.02 -22.46 -20.40
CA GLY A 170 -20.99 -21.76 -21.15
C GLY A 170 -20.17 -20.73 -20.36
N VAL A 171 -20.37 -20.60 -19.04
CA VAL A 171 -19.58 -19.73 -18.18
C VAL A 171 -19.09 -20.53 -16.99
N PRO A 172 -17.78 -20.83 -16.88
CA PRO A 172 -17.27 -21.67 -15.80
C PRO A 172 -17.33 -20.99 -14.44
N TYR A 173 -17.12 -19.67 -14.36
CA TYR A 173 -17.09 -18.92 -13.10
C TYR A 173 -17.60 -17.49 -13.32
N ASP A 174 -18.41 -17.01 -12.37
CA ASP A 174 -18.81 -15.60 -12.23
C ASP A 174 -18.05 -15.00 -11.02
N LEU A 175 -17.53 -13.79 -11.17
CA LEU A 175 -16.92 -13.02 -10.09
C LEU A 175 -17.93 -12.03 -9.51
N ARG A 176 -17.88 -11.81 -8.18
CA ARG A 176 -18.72 -10.82 -7.51
C ARG A 176 -17.91 -9.95 -6.54
#